data_1e514ea333cc73c682cd0ce20099a05e
#
_entry.id   1e514ea333cc73c682cd0ce20099a05e
#
_cell.length_a   1.000
_cell.length_b   1.000
_cell.length_c   1.000
_cell.angle_alpha   90.00
_cell.angle_beta   90.00
_cell.angle_gamma   90.00
#
_symmetry.space_group_name_H-M   'P 1'
#
loop_
_entity.id
_entity.type
_entity.pdbx_description
1 polymer ?
#
loop_
_entity_poly.entity_id
_entity_poly.type
_entity_poly.pdbx_seq_one_letter_code
_entity_poly.pdbx_strand_id
1 'polypeptide(L)'
;MEDRLEKYLRFIREVERLKSVERTAWTTSGRRESTAEHSWRLALLAMVLCGEYPRLDRLRVLQLALVHDLGETYDGDIPAVAQGDPAAKERVERAAVERL
;
A
#
# COMPACT_ATOMS: atom_id res chain seq x y z
N MET A 1 24.25 -9.49 -15.25
CA MET A 1 23.68 -9.51 -13.88
C MET A 1 23.12 -8.12 -13.55
N GLU A 2 21.87 -8.08 -13.13
CA GLU A 2 21.27 -6.83 -12.73
C GLU A 2 21.89 -6.37 -11.41
N ASP A 3 22.39 -5.15 -11.37
CA ASP A 3 22.95 -4.65 -10.12
C ASP A 3 21.84 -4.28 -9.13
N ARG A 4 22.23 -4.05 -7.87
CA ARG A 4 21.30 -3.80 -6.78
C ARG A 4 20.55 -2.48 -6.97
N LEU A 5 21.21 -1.47 -7.50
CA LEU A 5 20.58 -0.19 -7.75
C LEU A 5 19.47 -0.30 -8.80
N GLU A 6 19.71 -1.06 -9.86
CA GLU A 6 18.70 -1.28 -10.90
C GLU A 6 17.46 -1.95 -10.33
N LYS A 7 17.63 -2.92 -9.42
CA LYS A 7 16.53 -3.57 -8.75
C LYS A 7 15.71 -2.60 -7.92
N TYR A 8 16.37 -1.72 -7.19
CA TYR A 8 15.70 -0.70 -6.37
C TYR A 8 14.92 0.27 -7.24
N LEU A 9 15.52 0.73 -8.32
CA LEU A 9 14.85 1.66 -9.23
C LEU A 9 13.65 1.02 -9.92
N ARG A 10 13.76 -0.25 -10.29
CA ARG A 10 12.65 -0.99 -10.88
C ARG A 10 11.50 -1.13 -9.87
N PHE A 11 11.81 -1.47 -8.63
CA PHE A 11 10.80 -1.56 -7.58
C PHE A 11 10.06 -0.22 -7.42
N ILE A 12 10.78 0.88 -7.33
CA ILE A 12 10.17 2.20 -7.19
C ILE A 12 9.28 2.55 -8.39
N ARG A 13 9.72 2.22 -9.60
CA ARG A 13 8.89 2.46 -10.79
C ARG A 13 7.61 1.62 -10.80
N GLU A 14 7.70 0.38 -10.33
CA GLU A 14 6.53 -0.49 -10.30
C GLU A 14 5.49 -0.03 -9.25
N VAL A 15 5.93 0.37 -8.07
CA VAL A 15 5.00 0.81 -7.03
C VAL A 15 4.36 2.16 -7.33
N GLU A 16 4.90 2.91 -8.29
CA GLU A 16 4.29 4.14 -8.77
C GLU A 16 2.86 3.91 -9.27
N ARG A 17 2.54 2.69 -9.69
CA ARG A 17 1.19 2.30 -10.10
C ARG A 17 0.15 2.56 -9.03
N LEU A 18 0.51 2.54 -7.74
CA LEU A 18 -0.42 2.79 -6.65
C LEU A 18 -1.00 4.20 -6.69
N LYS A 19 -0.36 5.13 -7.39
CA LYS A 19 -0.90 6.47 -7.60
C LYS A 19 -2.16 6.46 -8.47
N SER A 20 -2.31 5.43 -9.31
CA SER A 20 -3.43 5.30 -10.22
C SER A 20 -4.44 4.23 -9.79
N VAL A 21 -4.19 3.54 -8.68
CA VAL A 21 -5.14 2.57 -8.13
C VAL A 21 -6.13 3.32 -7.26
N GLU A 22 -7.38 3.37 -7.69
CA GLU A 22 -8.43 4.09 -6.98
C GLU A 22 -9.07 3.25 -5.89
N ARG A 23 -9.33 3.88 -4.77
CA ARG A 23 -10.07 3.30 -3.66
C ARG A 23 -11.54 3.69 -3.76
N THR A 24 -12.38 3.05 -2.93
CA THR A 24 -13.81 3.40 -2.84
C THR A 24 -14.05 4.56 -1.86
N ALA A 25 -13.00 5.32 -1.56
CA ALA A 25 -13.05 6.51 -0.71
C ALA A 25 -12.86 7.77 -1.55
N TRP A 26 -13.39 8.90 -1.08
CA TRP A 26 -13.34 10.18 -1.79
C TRP A 26 -12.46 11.16 -1.05
N THR A 27 -11.72 11.97 -1.80
CA THR A 27 -10.98 13.10 -1.22
C THR A 27 -11.96 14.24 -0.94
N THR A 28 -11.53 15.21 -0.14
CA THR A 28 -12.36 16.38 0.15
C THR A 28 -12.66 17.21 -1.09
N SER A 29 -11.82 17.09 -2.13
CA SER A 29 -12.04 17.81 -3.39
C SER A 29 -13.03 17.10 -4.33
N GLY A 30 -13.55 15.94 -3.94
CA GLY A 30 -14.59 15.24 -4.68
C GLY A 30 -14.11 14.25 -5.72
N ARG A 31 -12.84 13.85 -5.69
CA ARG A 31 -12.35 12.77 -6.55
C ARG A 31 -12.03 11.53 -5.73
N ARG A 32 -11.92 10.38 -6.40
CA ARG A 32 -11.55 9.14 -5.72
C ARG A 32 -10.11 9.21 -5.23
N GLU A 33 -9.90 8.70 -4.02
CA GLU A 33 -8.57 8.63 -3.42
C GLU A 33 -7.77 7.48 -4.03
N SER A 34 -6.49 7.72 -4.36
CA SER A 34 -5.62 6.63 -4.78
C SER A 34 -5.08 5.86 -3.58
N THR A 35 -4.64 4.62 -3.82
CA THR A 35 -4.00 3.81 -2.78
C THR A 35 -2.74 4.46 -2.26
N ALA A 36 -1.95 5.11 -3.13
CA ALA A 36 -0.74 5.81 -2.71
C ALA A 36 -1.08 6.97 -1.75
N GLU A 37 -2.12 7.74 -2.05
CA GLU A 37 -2.55 8.84 -1.18
C GLU A 37 -3.01 8.32 0.18
N HIS A 38 -3.75 7.22 0.18
CA HIS A 38 -4.19 6.58 1.42
C HIS A 38 -3.00 6.13 2.26
N SER A 39 -2.02 5.49 1.66
CA SER A 39 -0.84 4.99 2.38
C SER A 39 -0.04 6.13 2.99
N TRP A 40 0.11 7.24 2.26
CA TRP A 40 0.78 8.44 2.76
C TRP A 40 0.07 9.00 4.01
N ARG A 41 -1.24 9.17 3.91
CA ARG A 41 -2.03 9.73 5.00
C ARG A 41 -2.05 8.81 6.22
N LEU A 42 -2.14 7.50 5.99
CA LEU A 42 -2.08 6.51 7.06
C LEU A 42 -0.73 6.55 7.77
N ALA A 43 0.37 6.69 7.00
CA ALA A 43 1.70 6.76 7.60
C ALA A 43 1.84 8.01 8.49
N LEU A 44 1.29 9.15 8.06
CA LEU A 44 1.29 10.36 8.89
C LEU A 44 0.49 10.17 10.17
N LEU A 45 -0.69 9.57 10.07
CA LEU A 45 -1.51 9.28 11.24
C LEU A 45 -0.78 8.37 12.21
N ALA A 46 -0.17 7.31 11.68
CA ALA A 46 0.59 6.36 12.49
C ALA A 46 1.76 7.05 13.21
N MET A 47 2.46 7.94 12.51
CA MET A 47 3.57 8.68 13.08
C MET A 47 3.13 9.54 14.28
N VAL A 48 2.01 10.24 14.13
CA VAL A 48 1.46 11.08 15.18
C VAL A 48 0.99 10.25 16.38
N LEU A 49 0.26 9.15 16.09
CA LEU A 49 -0.29 8.29 17.16
C LEU A 49 0.81 7.55 17.92
N CYS A 50 1.94 7.24 17.31
CA CYS A 50 3.05 6.57 18.01
C CYS A 50 3.58 7.40 19.18
N GLY A 51 3.37 8.71 19.16
CA GLY A 51 3.73 9.58 20.28
C GLY A 51 2.95 9.25 21.56
N GLU A 52 1.75 8.68 21.42
CA GLU A 52 0.89 8.27 22.54
C GLU A 52 1.20 6.85 23.03
N TYR A 53 1.99 6.08 22.27
CA TYR A 53 2.28 4.70 22.55
C TYR A 53 3.77 4.43 22.54
N PRO A 54 4.50 4.85 23.58
CA PRO A 54 5.99 4.81 23.57
C PRO A 54 6.58 3.41 23.48
N ARG A 55 5.78 2.36 23.72
CA ARG A 55 6.25 0.98 23.63
C ARG A 55 6.25 0.43 22.21
N LEU A 56 5.58 1.12 21.28
CA LEU A 56 5.56 0.67 19.89
C LEU A 56 6.87 1.00 19.19
N ASP A 57 7.32 0.09 18.33
CA ASP A 57 8.44 0.32 17.45
C ASP A 57 7.97 1.26 16.34
N ARG A 58 8.32 2.53 16.45
CA ARG A 58 7.84 3.58 15.55
C ARG A 58 8.22 3.31 14.11
N LEU A 59 9.45 2.92 13.87
CA LEU A 59 9.92 2.63 12.53
C LEU A 59 9.13 1.48 11.90
N ARG A 60 8.91 0.43 12.66
CA ARG A 60 8.16 -0.72 12.17
C ARG A 60 6.72 -0.36 11.81
N VAL A 61 6.08 0.45 12.64
CA VAL A 61 4.70 0.90 12.37
C VAL A 61 4.64 1.69 11.07
N LEU A 62 5.60 2.60 10.85
CA LEU A 62 5.66 3.36 9.62
C LEU A 62 5.92 2.49 8.40
N GLN A 63 6.82 1.51 8.53
CA GLN A 63 7.09 0.57 7.45
C GLN A 63 5.84 -0.22 7.08
N LEU A 64 5.12 -0.71 8.07
CA LEU A 64 3.88 -1.46 7.82
C LEU A 64 2.82 -0.58 7.15
N ALA A 65 2.68 0.67 7.58
CA ALA A 65 1.72 1.59 6.98
C ALA A 65 2.04 1.85 5.50
N LEU A 66 3.32 1.94 5.15
CA LEU A 66 3.74 2.22 3.79
C LEU A 66 3.64 1.00 2.86
N VAL A 67 3.77 -0.22 3.39
CA VAL A 67 3.87 -1.42 2.55
C VAL A 67 2.61 -2.28 2.55
N HIS A 68 1.65 -2.05 3.45
CA HIS A 68 0.52 -2.97 3.62
C HIS A 68 -0.34 -3.11 2.35
N ASP A 69 -0.40 -2.08 1.50
CA ASP A 69 -1.19 -2.10 0.28
C ASP A 69 -0.37 -2.36 -0.98
N LEU A 70 0.89 -2.76 -0.85
CA LEU A 70 1.70 -3.08 -2.03
C LEU A 70 1.08 -4.20 -2.87
N GLY A 71 0.29 -5.07 -2.25
CA GLY A 71 -0.43 -6.12 -2.96
C GLY A 71 -1.45 -5.61 -3.98
N GLU A 72 -1.79 -4.32 -3.95
CA GLU A 72 -2.71 -3.72 -4.90
C GLU A 72 -2.02 -3.16 -6.14
N THR A 73 -0.69 -3.28 -6.24
CA THR A 73 0.11 -2.65 -7.30
C THR A 73 -0.36 -3.04 -8.71
N TYR A 74 -0.73 -4.28 -8.93
CA TYR A 74 -1.09 -4.77 -10.26
C TYR A 74 -2.59 -4.96 -10.44
N ASP A 75 -3.26 -5.46 -9.42
CA ASP A 75 -4.66 -5.86 -9.52
C ASP A 75 -5.62 -4.83 -8.95
N GLY A 76 -5.07 -3.77 -8.34
CA GLY A 76 -5.86 -2.71 -7.77
C GLY A 76 -6.64 -3.16 -6.54
N ASP A 77 -7.64 -2.34 -6.19
CA ASP A 77 -8.52 -2.64 -5.08
C ASP A 77 -9.42 -3.82 -5.46
N ILE A 78 -9.53 -4.79 -4.55
CA ILE A 78 -10.27 -6.02 -4.82
C ILE A 78 -11.76 -5.72 -4.90
N PRO A 79 -12.44 -6.06 -6.02
CA PRO A 79 -13.86 -5.80 -6.14
C PRO A 79 -14.70 -6.62 -5.15
N ALA A 80 -15.98 -6.25 -5.02
CA ALA A 80 -16.89 -6.81 -4.04
C ALA A 80 -16.98 -8.34 -4.05
N VAL A 81 -16.75 -8.97 -5.20
CA VAL A 81 -16.77 -10.44 -5.34
C VAL A 81 -15.71 -11.07 -4.42
N ALA A 82 -14.54 -10.47 -4.33
CA ALA A 82 -13.46 -11.00 -3.53
C ALA A 82 -13.54 -10.57 -2.06
N GLN A 83 -14.33 -9.56 -1.74
CA GLN A 83 -14.52 -9.10 -0.36
C GLN A 83 -15.20 -10.14 0.52
N GLY A 84 -15.97 -11.03 -0.07
CA GLY A 84 -16.60 -12.14 0.66
C GLY A 84 -15.66 -13.33 0.88
N ASP A 85 -14.47 -13.29 0.32
CA ASP A 85 -13.49 -14.38 0.44
C ASP A 85 -12.11 -13.79 0.80
N PRO A 86 -11.81 -13.67 2.10
CA PRO A 86 -10.51 -13.12 2.53
C PRO A 86 -9.31 -13.91 2.02
N ALA A 87 -9.46 -15.23 1.83
CA ALA A 87 -8.37 -16.05 1.33
C ALA A 87 -8.04 -15.72 -0.14
N ALA A 88 -9.08 -15.46 -0.95
CA ALA A 88 -8.87 -15.07 -2.35
C ALA A 88 -8.17 -13.72 -2.43
N LYS A 89 -8.59 -12.76 -1.63
CA LYS A 89 -7.96 -11.45 -1.57
C LYS A 89 -6.49 -11.57 -1.18
N GLU A 90 -6.20 -12.35 -0.15
CA GLU A 90 -4.83 -12.57 0.31
C GLU A 90 -3.95 -13.18 -0.78
N ARG A 91 -4.48 -14.16 -1.53
CA ARG A 91 -3.72 -14.78 -2.62
C ARG A 91 -3.38 -13.78 -3.71
N VAL A 92 -4.33 -12.93 -4.09
CA VAL A 92 -4.12 -11.92 -5.13
C VAL A 92 -3.07 -10.91 -4.68
N GLU A 93 -3.17 -10.42 -3.46
CA GLU A 93 -2.23 -9.44 -2.92
C GLU A 93 -0.83 -10.03 -2.78
N ARG A 94 -0.73 -11.30 -2.33
CA ARG A 94 0.55 -11.97 -2.18
C ARG A 94 1.23 -12.16 -3.54
N ALA A 95 0.48 -12.55 -4.57
CA ALA A 95 1.02 -12.70 -5.90
C ALA A 95 1.56 -11.37 -6.44
N ALA A 96 0.86 -10.27 -6.19
CA ALA A 96 1.32 -8.96 -6.60
C ALA A 96 2.63 -8.55 -5.90
N VAL A 97 2.74 -8.81 -4.60
CA VAL A 97 3.97 -8.50 -3.85
C VAL A 97 5.13 -9.34 -4.35
N GLU A 98 4.91 -10.61 -4.64
CA GLU A 98 5.96 -11.49 -5.16
C GLU A 98 6.45 -11.03 -6.54
N ARG A 99 5.58 -10.46 -7.35
CA ARG A 99 5.93 -9.91 -8.65
C ARG A 99 6.85 -8.70 -8.53
N LEU A 100 6.70 -7.92 -7.46
CA LEU A 100 7.56 -6.77 -7.21
C LEU A 100 8.97 -7.20 -6.81
#